data_33d544779784fe5d6fb0a6ce930dc118
#
_entry.id   33d544779784fe5d6fb0a6ce930dc118
#
_cell.length_a   1.000
_cell.length_b   1.000
_cell.length_c   1.000
_cell.angle_alpha   90.00
_cell.angle_beta   90.00
_cell.angle_gamma   90.00
#
_symmetry.space_group_name_H-M   'P 1'
#
loop_
_entity.id
_entity.type
_entity.pdbx_description
1 polymer ?
#
loop_
_entity_poly.entity_id
_entity_poly.type
_entity_poly.pdbx_seq_one_letter_code
_entity_poly.pdbx_strand_id
1 'polypeptide(L)'
;MMALKSISTLRGRLLKNEPMSRHTSWRVGGPADSLYIPADLDDLAVFLKGLPADEPVHWVGLGSNLLVRDGGMHGTVIVTSGALSGLALLSDSDIQGRMSAAGATTPGMEEVEQRKEQLPRMAEAAMVRAEAGVASAKVARFSTGHGLSGAEFLAGIPGTVGGALAMNAGAFGGE
;
A
#
# COMPACT_ATOMS: atom_id res chain seq x y z
N MET A 1 -17.50 21.42 15.88
CA MET A 1 -17.81 20.31 16.80
C MET A 1 -18.72 19.31 16.09
N MET A 2 -18.17 18.60 15.08
CA MET A 2 -18.92 17.64 14.22
C MET A 2 -18.22 16.26 14.10
N ALA A 3 -17.36 15.92 15.06
CA ALA A 3 -16.45 14.76 14.93
C ALA A 3 -16.89 13.49 15.68
N LEU A 4 -18.02 13.48 16.39
CA LEU A 4 -18.34 12.37 17.32
C LEU A 4 -19.31 11.30 16.78
N LYS A 5 -19.99 11.51 15.65
CA LYS A 5 -20.91 10.49 15.09
C LYS A 5 -20.25 9.45 14.20
N SER A 6 -19.05 9.69 13.70
CA SER A 6 -18.35 8.78 12.77
C SER A 6 -17.46 7.76 13.46
N ILE A 7 -17.06 7.99 14.70
CA ILE A 7 -16.10 7.12 15.42
C ILE A 7 -16.73 5.77 15.82
N SER A 8 -18.05 5.73 16.04
CA SER A 8 -18.74 4.50 16.45
C SER A 8 -18.86 3.43 15.36
N THR A 9 -18.55 3.76 14.12
CA THR A 9 -18.59 2.83 12.98
C THR A 9 -17.21 2.33 12.55
N LEU A 10 -16.14 2.91 13.10
CA LEU A 10 -14.78 2.50 12.78
C LEU A 10 -14.44 1.16 13.44
N ARG A 11 -13.83 0.28 12.67
CA ARG A 11 -13.40 -1.06 13.11
C ARG A 11 -11.90 -1.13 13.37
N GLY A 12 -11.15 -0.16 12.85
CA GLY A 12 -9.73 0.00 13.05
C GLY A 12 -9.37 0.53 14.43
N ARG A 13 -8.09 0.75 14.65
CA ARG A 13 -7.55 1.22 15.93
C ARG A 13 -7.04 2.65 15.78
N LEU A 14 -7.63 3.57 16.53
CA LEU A 14 -7.16 4.95 16.65
C LEU A 14 -6.38 5.11 17.95
N LEU A 15 -5.11 5.49 17.84
CA LEU A 15 -4.21 5.77 18.97
C LEU A 15 -3.87 7.26 18.98
N LYS A 16 -3.76 7.83 20.16
CA LYS A 16 -3.34 9.23 20.37
C LYS A 16 -1.99 9.27 21.04
N ASN A 17 -1.16 10.24 20.66
CA ASN A 17 0.21 10.40 21.18
C ASN A 17 1.02 9.08 21.08
N GLU A 18 0.85 8.35 19.98
CA GLU A 18 1.50 7.05 19.83
C GLU A 18 2.97 7.21 19.44
N PRO A 19 3.90 6.62 20.22
CA PRO A 19 5.33 6.72 19.93
C PRO A 19 5.69 6.08 18.58
N MET A 20 6.23 6.87 17.66
CA MET A 20 6.64 6.40 16.35
C MET A 20 7.81 5.42 16.40
N SER A 21 8.55 5.38 17.47
CA SER A 21 9.57 4.34 17.74
C SER A 21 9.06 2.90 17.66
N ARG A 22 7.74 2.69 17.85
CA ARG A 22 7.10 1.38 17.68
C ARG A 22 6.78 1.04 16.23
N HIS A 23 6.83 2.04 15.35
CA HIS A 23 6.40 1.96 13.95
C HIS A 23 7.54 2.26 12.97
N THR A 24 8.77 2.31 13.43
CA THR A 24 9.98 2.51 12.62
C THR A 24 10.99 1.40 12.86
N SER A 25 11.73 1.03 11.82
CA SER A 25 12.82 0.03 11.94
C SER A 25 13.96 0.51 12.82
N TRP A 26 14.19 1.82 12.90
CA TRP A 26 15.20 2.42 13.76
C TRP A 26 14.82 2.41 15.25
N ARG A 27 13.52 2.17 15.55
CA ARG A 27 12.96 2.18 16.93
C ARG A 27 13.22 3.48 17.68
N VAL A 28 13.26 4.59 16.94
CA VAL A 28 13.36 5.96 17.45
C VAL A 28 12.26 6.82 16.84
N GLY A 29 11.97 7.94 17.48
CA GLY A 29 11.02 8.95 17.03
C GLY A 29 9.99 9.32 18.07
N GLY A 30 9.65 10.62 18.12
CA GLY A 30 8.62 11.18 18.96
C GLY A 30 7.22 10.69 18.60
N PRO A 31 6.18 11.16 19.29
CA PRO A 31 4.82 10.68 19.12
C PRO A 31 4.15 11.21 17.84
N ALA A 32 3.23 10.44 17.27
CA ALA A 32 2.23 10.95 16.35
C ALA A 32 1.03 11.50 17.14
N ASP A 33 0.48 12.67 16.74
CA ASP A 33 -0.72 13.23 17.37
C ASP A 33 -1.88 12.24 17.32
N SER A 34 -2.06 11.62 16.13
CA SER A 34 -3.01 10.54 15.89
C SER A 34 -2.35 9.46 15.05
N LEU A 35 -2.63 8.20 15.36
CA LEU A 35 -2.22 7.08 14.53
C LEU A 35 -3.41 6.15 14.33
N TYR A 36 -3.73 5.85 13.07
CA TYR A 36 -4.82 4.97 12.70
C TYR A 36 -4.30 3.71 12.00
N ILE A 37 -4.75 2.57 12.49
CA ILE A 37 -4.52 1.26 11.88
C ILE A 37 -5.88 0.77 11.39
N PRO A 38 -6.19 0.84 10.09
CA PRO A 38 -7.49 0.44 9.56
C PRO A 38 -7.70 -1.07 9.69
N ALA A 39 -8.95 -1.49 9.82
CA ALA A 39 -9.30 -2.91 9.78
C ALA A 39 -9.22 -3.47 8.36
N ASP A 40 -9.61 -2.67 7.37
CA ASP A 40 -9.58 -2.95 5.94
C ASP A 40 -9.74 -1.66 5.14
N LEU A 41 -9.87 -1.79 3.81
CA LEU A 41 -9.96 -0.66 2.88
C LEU A 41 -11.26 0.15 3.07
N ASP A 42 -12.38 -0.52 3.36
CA ASP A 42 -13.68 0.14 3.57
C ASP A 42 -13.66 0.98 4.85
N ASP A 43 -13.09 0.42 5.90
CA ASP A 43 -12.89 1.11 7.18
C ASP A 43 -11.96 2.31 7.02
N LEU A 44 -10.88 2.17 6.25
CA LEU A 44 -10.00 3.28 5.90
C LEU A 44 -10.74 4.39 5.14
N ALA A 45 -11.59 4.03 4.18
CA ALA A 45 -12.37 5.00 3.41
C ALA A 45 -13.34 5.79 4.30
N VAL A 46 -13.98 5.11 5.27
CA VAL A 46 -14.84 5.77 6.27
C VAL A 46 -14.04 6.70 7.15
N PHE A 47 -12.86 6.26 7.63
CA PHE A 47 -11.99 7.08 8.46
C PHE A 47 -11.54 8.35 7.74
N LEU A 48 -11.03 8.22 6.51
CA LEU A 48 -10.56 9.37 5.71
C LEU A 48 -11.67 10.38 5.42
N LYS A 49 -12.90 9.92 5.14
CA LYS A 49 -14.06 10.83 4.94
C LYS A 49 -14.42 11.61 6.21
N GLY A 50 -14.05 11.10 7.37
CA GLY A 50 -14.31 11.76 8.65
C GLY A 50 -13.23 12.74 9.09
N LEU A 51 -12.08 12.78 8.41
CA LEU A 51 -11.01 13.71 8.73
C LEU A 51 -11.35 15.14 8.25
N PRO A 52 -10.89 16.19 8.95
CA PRO A 52 -10.90 17.54 8.43
C PRO A 52 -10.16 17.63 7.09
N ALA A 53 -10.61 18.53 6.19
CA ALA A 53 -9.99 18.67 4.87
C ALA A 53 -8.54 19.18 4.91
N ASP A 54 -8.16 19.86 5.97
CA ASP A 54 -6.84 20.42 6.23
C ASP A 54 -5.99 19.53 7.18
N GLU A 55 -6.49 18.35 7.56
CA GLU A 55 -5.73 17.43 8.41
C GLU A 55 -4.54 16.85 7.65
N PRO A 56 -3.30 17.04 8.13
CA PRO A 56 -2.13 16.40 7.54
C PRO A 56 -2.21 14.88 7.70
N VAL A 57 -2.09 14.15 6.58
CA VAL A 57 -2.11 12.68 6.57
C VAL A 57 -0.76 12.14 6.13
N HIS A 58 -0.19 11.26 6.95
CA HIS A 58 1.08 10.59 6.71
C HIS A 58 0.89 9.09 6.57
N TRP A 59 1.38 8.52 5.49
CA TRP A 59 1.27 7.09 5.23
C TRP A 59 2.52 6.35 5.68
N VAL A 60 2.36 5.29 6.44
CA VAL A 60 3.46 4.46 6.93
C VAL A 60 3.18 3.00 6.62
N GLY A 61 4.14 2.34 5.95
CA GLY A 61 4.18 0.90 5.77
C GLY A 61 4.85 0.22 6.98
N LEU A 62 5.96 -0.48 6.74
CA LEU A 62 6.79 -1.07 7.80
C LEU A 62 7.67 -0.06 8.55
N GLY A 63 7.73 1.19 8.09
CA GLY A 63 8.63 2.20 8.65
C GLY A 63 10.12 1.88 8.41
N SER A 64 10.44 1.12 7.37
CA SER A 64 11.82 0.70 7.06
C SER A 64 12.67 1.84 6.51
N ASN A 65 12.05 2.85 5.90
CA ASN A 65 12.71 4.03 5.36
C ASN A 65 12.16 5.32 6.00
N LEU A 66 11.88 5.28 7.30
CA LEU A 66 11.30 6.40 8.02
C LEU A 66 12.14 6.71 9.26
N LEU A 67 12.56 7.96 9.38
CA LEU A 67 13.18 8.52 10.56
C LEU A 67 12.32 9.68 11.08
N VAL A 68 11.77 9.52 12.27
CA VAL A 68 10.94 10.52 12.92
C VAL A 68 11.76 11.24 14.00
N ARG A 69 11.71 12.58 13.99
CA ARG A 69 12.38 13.41 15.00
C ARG A 69 11.67 13.33 16.36
N ASP A 70 12.34 13.74 17.43
CA ASP A 70 11.80 13.72 18.80
C ASP A 70 10.52 14.54 18.95
N GLY A 71 10.35 15.60 18.15
CA GLY A 71 9.12 16.40 18.12
C GLY A 71 7.89 15.64 17.57
N GLY A 72 8.09 14.46 17.00
CA GLY A 72 7.00 13.61 16.51
C GLY A 72 6.45 14.01 15.15
N MET A 73 5.21 13.61 14.89
CA MET A 73 4.47 13.86 13.65
C MET A 73 3.13 14.52 13.97
N HIS A 74 2.94 15.73 13.45
CA HIS A 74 1.66 16.43 13.56
C HIS A 74 0.66 15.91 12.56
N GLY A 75 -0.61 15.83 12.96
CA GLY A 75 -1.70 15.28 12.17
C GLY A 75 -1.92 13.79 12.38
N THR A 76 -2.38 13.12 11.33
CA THR A 76 -2.79 11.72 11.40
C THR A 76 -1.84 10.82 10.61
N VAL A 77 -1.22 9.86 11.30
CA VAL A 77 -0.44 8.77 10.69
C VAL A 77 -1.36 7.59 10.40
N ILE A 78 -1.33 7.07 9.17
CA ILE A 78 -2.06 5.86 8.78
C ILE A 78 -1.05 4.73 8.54
N VAL A 79 -1.17 3.66 9.34
CA VAL A 79 -0.30 2.49 9.21
C VAL A 79 -1.00 1.44 8.35
N THR A 80 -0.42 1.14 7.19
CA THR A 80 -0.98 0.16 6.23
C THR A 80 -0.47 -1.25 6.47
N SER A 81 0.72 -1.41 7.05
CA SER A 81 1.35 -2.70 7.33
C SER A 81 0.50 -3.53 8.30
N GLY A 82 0.22 -4.77 7.93
CA GLY A 82 -0.61 -5.68 8.72
C GLY A 82 -2.12 -5.40 8.65
N ALA A 83 -2.53 -4.28 8.06
CA ALA A 83 -3.91 -3.87 7.89
C ALA A 83 -4.39 -4.12 6.45
N LEU A 84 -3.80 -3.45 5.46
CA LEU A 84 -4.12 -3.63 4.05
C LEU A 84 -3.22 -4.74 3.48
N SER A 85 -3.61 -6.00 3.68
CA SER A 85 -2.75 -7.17 3.44
C SER A 85 -3.30 -8.14 2.39
N GLY A 86 -4.30 -7.73 1.61
CA GLY A 86 -4.87 -8.52 0.52
C GLY A 86 -3.85 -8.78 -0.59
N LEU A 87 -3.75 -10.04 -1.02
CA LEU A 87 -2.85 -10.50 -2.08
C LEU A 87 -3.52 -11.62 -2.85
N ALA A 88 -3.71 -11.45 -4.15
CA ALA A 88 -4.43 -12.40 -5.00
C ALA A 88 -3.97 -12.33 -6.45
N LEU A 89 -4.10 -13.44 -7.19
CA LEU A 89 -4.14 -13.43 -8.63
C LEU A 89 -5.50 -12.89 -9.09
N LEU A 90 -5.48 -12.05 -10.11
CA LEU A 90 -6.71 -11.60 -10.77
C LEU A 90 -7.03 -12.53 -11.93
N SER A 91 -8.31 -12.92 -12.03
CA SER A 91 -8.84 -13.58 -13.22
C SER A 91 -9.09 -12.56 -14.35
N ASP A 92 -9.22 -13.03 -15.59
CA ASP A 92 -9.56 -12.16 -16.71
C ASP A 92 -10.86 -11.39 -16.49
N SER A 93 -11.85 -12.00 -15.83
CA SER A 93 -13.10 -11.35 -15.45
C SER A 93 -12.90 -10.23 -14.43
N ASP A 94 -12.00 -10.41 -13.46
CA ASP A 94 -11.66 -9.37 -12.47
C ASP A 94 -10.97 -8.19 -13.13
N ILE A 95 -10.10 -8.46 -14.11
CA ILE A 95 -9.38 -7.43 -14.87
C ILE A 95 -10.36 -6.61 -15.70
N GLN A 96 -11.21 -7.28 -16.48
CA GLN A 96 -12.21 -6.61 -17.33
C GLN A 96 -13.22 -5.80 -16.52
N GLY A 97 -13.73 -6.34 -15.41
CA GLY A 97 -14.66 -5.64 -14.54
C GLY A 97 -14.07 -4.36 -13.95
N ARG A 98 -12.79 -4.37 -13.59
CA ARG A 98 -12.09 -3.19 -13.05
C ARG A 98 -11.77 -2.15 -14.12
N MET A 99 -11.39 -2.58 -15.32
CA MET A 99 -11.17 -1.67 -16.46
C MET A 99 -12.46 -0.94 -16.83
N SER A 100 -13.59 -1.64 -16.85
CA SER A 100 -14.90 -1.04 -17.11
C SER A 100 -15.35 -0.06 -16.01
N ALA A 101 -15.10 -0.37 -14.73
CA ALA A 101 -15.47 0.48 -13.62
C ALA A 101 -14.59 1.73 -13.48
N ALA A 102 -13.36 1.68 -13.94
CA ALA A 102 -12.42 2.81 -13.82
C ALA A 102 -12.70 3.93 -14.84
N GLY A 103 -13.47 3.68 -15.90
CA GLY A 103 -13.77 4.69 -16.94
C GLY A 103 -12.51 5.31 -17.58
N ALA A 104 -11.35 4.75 -17.29
CA ALA A 104 -10.07 5.35 -17.55
C ALA A 104 -9.36 4.58 -18.66
N THR A 105 -9.26 5.20 -19.81
CA THR A 105 -8.12 5.00 -20.70
C THR A 105 -6.90 5.53 -19.95
N THR A 106 -6.20 4.67 -19.23
CA THR A 106 -4.94 5.05 -18.59
C THR A 106 -3.95 5.33 -19.72
N PRO A 107 -3.34 6.53 -19.83
CA PRO A 107 -2.26 6.77 -20.78
C PRO A 107 -1.15 5.76 -20.49
N GLY A 108 -0.75 4.98 -21.47
CA GLY A 108 0.26 3.91 -21.35
C GLY A 108 -0.28 2.48 -21.57
N MET A 109 -1.59 2.25 -21.59
CA MET A 109 -2.12 0.92 -21.92
C MET A 109 -1.94 0.55 -23.40
N GLU A 110 -1.95 1.54 -24.31
CA GLU A 110 -1.61 1.32 -25.72
C GLU A 110 -0.15 0.86 -25.89
N GLU A 111 0.78 1.37 -25.04
CA GLU A 111 2.17 0.90 -25.04
C GLU A 111 2.31 -0.52 -24.48
N VAL A 112 1.48 -0.91 -23.52
CA VAL A 112 1.46 -2.28 -22.98
C VAL A 112 0.88 -3.26 -24.01
N GLU A 113 -0.17 -2.88 -24.73
CA GLU A 113 -0.75 -3.70 -25.81
C GLU A 113 0.25 -3.87 -26.96
N GLN A 114 0.92 -2.80 -27.39
CA GLN A 114 1.96 -2.86 -28.44
C GLN A 114 3.20 -3.65 -28.00
N ARG A 115 3.56 -3.64 -26.70
CA ARG A 115 4.62 -4.50 -26.18
C ARG A 115 4.24 -5.97 -26.14
N LYS A 116 2.97 -6.32 -25.97
CA LYS A 116 2.50 -7.72 -26.04
C LYS A 116 2.70 -8.34 -27.41
N GLU A 117 2.60 -7.55 -28.48
CA GLU A 117 2.84 -8.04 -29.84
C GLU A 117 4.33 -8.27 -30.17
N GLN A 118 5.24 -7.65 -29.44
CA GLN A 118 6.70 -7.71 -29.65
C GLN A 118 7.43 -8.72 -28.76
N LEU A 119 6.76 -9.24 -27.71
CA LEU A 119 7.33 -10.29 -26.87
C LEU A 119 7.08 -11.65 -27.52
N PRO A 120 8.10 -12.54 -27.58
CA PRO A 120 7.85 -13.93 -27.98
C PRO A 120 6.76 -14.49 -27.07
N ARG A 121 5.87 -15.34 -27.61
CA ARG A 121 4.78 -16.01 -26.88
C ARG A 121 5.31 -16.68 -25.59
N MET A 122 5.57 -15.88 -24.58
CA MET A 122 5.84 -16.33 -23.23
C MET A 122 4.51 -16.33 -22.49
N ALA A 123 4.29 -17.40 -21.76
CA ALA A 123 3.18 -17.71 -20.88
C ALA A 123 2.27 -16.52 -20.52
N GLU A 124 0.95 -16.74 -20.60
CA GLU A 124 -0.12 -15.79 -20.29
C GLU A 124 0.26 -14.84 -19.17
N ALA A 125 0.29 -13.53 -19.47
CA ALA A 125 0.63 -12.52 -18.49
C ALA A 125 -0.41 -12.56 -17.37
N ALA A 126 0.00 -12.95 -16.17
CA ALA A 126 -0.87 -12.98 -15.01
C ALA A 126 -0.78 -11.65 -14.26
N MET A 127 -1.89 -11.19 -13.70
CA MET A 127 -1.97 -9.98 -12.90
C MET A 127 -2.08 -10.32 -11.43
N VAL A 128 -1.17 -9.76 -10.62
CA VAL A 128 -1.18 -9.91 -9.16
C VAL A 128 -1.69 -8.62 -8.54
N ARG A 129 -2.77 -8.70 -7.76
CA ARG A 129 -3.22 -7.61 -6.90
C ARG A 129 -2.55 -7.73 -5.55
N ALA A 130 -1.89 -6.66 -5.12
CA ALA A 130 -1.37 -6.52 -3.77
C ALA A 130 -1.85 -5.21 -3.14
N GLU A 131 -2.35 -5.28 -1.92
CA GLU A 131 -2.69 -4.06 -1.17
C GLU A 131 -1.44 -3.38 -0.62
N ALA A 132 -1.53 -2.09 -0.33
CA ALA A 132 -0.40 -1.23 0.04
C ALA A 132 0.39 -1.71 1.27
N GLY A 133 -0.25 -2.42 2.17
CA GLY A 133 0.38 -2.95 3.39
C GLY A 133 1.06 -4.32 3.24
N VAL A 134 0.95 -4.95 2.06
CA VAL A 134 1.63 -6.23 1.78
C VAL A 134 3.13 -6.01 1.73
N ALA A 135 3.90 -6.86 2.42
CA ALA A 135 5.36 -6.83 2.33
C ALA A 135 5.83 -7.18 0.91
N SER A 136 6.75 -6.40 0.34
CA SER A 136 7.27 -6.61 -1.02
C SER A 136 7.81 -8.03 -1.22
N ALA A 137 8.58 -8.55 -0.29
CA ALA A 137 9.08 -9.93 -0.32
C ALA A 137 7.96 -11.00 -0.28
N LYS A 138 6.78 -10.68 0.27
CA LYS A 138 5.62 -11.58 0.24
C LYS A 138 5.04 -11.68 -1.18
N VAL A 139 5.02 -10.57 -1.92
CA VAL A 139 4.59 -10.55 -3.33
C VAL A 139 5.53 -11.39 -4.17
N ALA A 140 6.84 -11.23 -4.04
CA ALA A 140 7.84 -12.04 -4.75
C ALA A 140 7.62 -13.54 -4.52
N ARG A 141 7.50 -13.96 -3.25
CA ARG A 141 7.25 -15.38 -2.91
C ARG A 141 5.91 -15.88 -3.45
N PHE A 142 4.87 -15.06 -3.39
CA PHE A 142 3.55 -15.40 -3.91
C PHE A 142 3.61 -15.63 -5.43
N SER A 143 4.24 -14.72 -6.17
CA SER A 143 4.41 -14.82 -7.64
C SER A 143 5.20 -16.07 -8.01
N THR A 144 6.34 -16.32 -7.38
CA THR A 144 7.14 -17.53 -7.61
C THR A 144 6.35 -18.81 -7.30
N GLY A 145 5.57 -18.83 -6.22
CA GLY A 145 4.73 -19.96 -5.84
C GLY A 145 3.63 -20.28 -6.85
N HIS A 146 3.28 -19.32 -7.71
CA HIS A 146 2.32 -19.48 -8.82
C HIS A 146 3.01 -19.62 -10.18
N GLY A 147 4.34 -19.83 -10.20
CA GLY A 147 5.10 -20.01 -11.44
C GLY A 147 5.25 -18.71 -12.25
N LEU A 148 5.04 -17.54 -11.64
CA LEU A 148 5.16 -16.23 -12.29
C LEU A 148 6.58 -15.68 -12.11
N SER A 149 7.11 -15.07 -13.17
CA SER A 149 8.40 -14.37 -13.20
C SER A 149 8.19 -12.85 -13.32
N GLY A 150 9.25 -12.07 -13.00
CA GLY A 150 9.25 -10.61 -13.15
C GLY A 150 8.99 -9.85 -11.85
N ALA A 151 8.65 -10.53 -10.75
CA ALA A 151 8.43 -9.92 -9.44
C ALA A 151 9.57 -10.22 -8.44
N GLU A 152 10.65 -10.86 -8.87
CA GLU A 152 11.75 -11.32 -8.01
C GLU A 152 12.48 -10.18 -7.33
N PHE A 153 12.60 -9.03 -8.00
CA PHE A 153 13.26 -7.83 -7.46
C PHE A 153 12.59 -7.34 -6.17
N LEU A 154 11.28 -7.56 -6.01
CA LEU A 154 10.56 -7.20 -4.81
C LEU A 154 11.08 -7.92 -3.56
N ALA A 155 11.78 -9.06 -3.71
CA ALA A 155 12.40 -9.77 -2.59
C ALA A 155 13.53 -8.96 -1.94
N GLY A 156 14.18 -8.09 -2.71
CA GLY A 156 15.27 -7.21 -2.23
C GLY A 156 14.78 -5.88 -1.64
N ILE A 157 13.49 -5.57 -1.70
CA ILE A 157 12.94 -4.31 -1.20
C ILE A 157 12.42 -4.49 0.23
N PRO A 158 13.09 -3.91 1.25
CA PRO A 158 12.62 -3.98 2.63
C PRO A 158 11.45 -2.99 2.82
N GLY A 159 10.23 -3.47 2.89
CA GLY A 159 9.07 -2.59 3.06
C GLY A 159 7.78 -3.21 2.58
N THR A 160 6.77 -2.40 2.43
CA THR A 160 5.48 -2.75 1.85
C THR A 160 5.39 -2.27 0.41
N VAL A 161 4.48 -2.87 -0.36
CA VAL A 161 4.19 -2.46 -1.75
C VAL A 161 3.90 -0.96 -1.84
N GLY A 162 3.06 -0.42 -0.95
CA GLY A 162 2.76 1.02 -0.94
C GLY A 162 4.00 1.87 -0.66
N GLY A 163 4.87 1.43 0.25
CA GLY A 163 6.14 2.11 0.53
C GLY A 163 7.12 2.03 -0.65
N ALA A 164 7.21 0.89 -1.30
CA ALA A 164 8.04 0.70 -2.48
C ALA A 164 7.61 1.63 -3.64
N LEU A 165 6.30 1.70 -3.91
CA LEU A 165 5.74 2.60 -4.92
C LEU A 165 6.00 4.08 -4.58
N ALA A 166 5.75 4.49 -3.34
CA ALA A 166 5.95 5.87 -2.90
C ALA A 166 7.41 6.32 -3.00
N MET A 167 8.35 5.40 -2.85
CA MET A 167 9.79 5.66 -2.88
C MET A 167 10.44 5.36 -4.24
N ASN A 168 9.67 4.87 -5.22
CA ASN A 168 10.21 4.30 -6.45
C ASN A 168 11.36 3.33 -6.18
N ALA A 169 11.12 2.39 -5.25
CA ALA A 169 12.17 1.50 -4.76
C ALA A 169 12.46 0.39 -5.76
N GLY A 170 13.72 0.16 -6.04
CA GLY A 170 14.20 -0.94 -6.89
C GLY A 170 15.22 -1.83 -6.18
N ALA A 171 15.43 -3.02 -6.72
CA ALA A 171 16.47 -3.95 -6.28
C ALA A 171 16.87 -4.89 -7.42
N PHE A 172 18.12 -5.38 -7.40
CA PHE A 172 18.65 -6.35 -8.38
C PHE A 172 18.48 -5.93 -9.86
N GLY A 173 18.48 -4.61 -10.13
CA GLY A 173 18.30 -4.06 -11.48
C GLY A 173 16.84 -4.00 -11.96
N GLY A 174 15.86 -4.33 -11.11
CA GLY A 174 14.43 -4.15 -11.34
C GLY A 174 13.85 -3.00 -10.50
N GLU A 175 12.86 -2.30 -11.04
CA GLU A 175 12.12 -1.21 -10.39
C GLU A 175 10.65 -1.18 -10.83
#